data_9d80552506afa3e0ab97c872ba15fe4e
#
_entry.id   9d80552506afa3e0ab97c872ba15fe4e
#
_cell.length_a   1.000
_cell.length_b   1.000
_cell.length_c   1.000
_cell.angle_alpha   90.00
_cell.angle_beta   90.00
_cell.angle_gamma   90.00
#
_symmetry.space_group_name_H-M   'P 1'
#
loop_
_entity.id
_entity.type
_entity.pdbx_description
1 polymer ?
#
loop_
_entity_poly.entity_id
_entity_poly.type
_entity_poly.pdbx_seq_one_letter_code
_entity_poly.pdbx_strand_id
1 'polypeptide(L)'
;SGQTICPKCRFSNDTYQSNPRCLRLGTILHDRFYIGKVLGEGGFGITYMGYDSILDMPVAVKEYFPSNIASRDCTTALTNNINVFEGKAEQTYKQGLERYIREARTLSKFHDLHGIVDVRDFFHENNTAYMIMEYLKGPTLEEHMERHGRMKPEYVFQIMKPVMRSLEQIHQAGMVHRDISPDNIMLSEGS
;
A
#
# COMPACT_ATOMS: atom_id res chain seq x y z
N SER A 1 -7.32 -18.81 -16.08
CA SER A 1 -6.49 -18.96 -17.28
C SER A 1 -5.12 -19.42 -16.84
N GLY A 2 -4.68 -20.62 -17.32
CA GLY A 2 -3.42 -21.25 -16.93
C GLY A 2 -2.16 -20.62 -17.56
N GLN A 3 -2.14 -19.30 -17.73
CA GLN A 3 -0.95 -18.60 -18.21
C GLN A 3 -0.06 -18.26 -17.01
N THR A 4 1.12 -18.83 -16.97
CA THR A 4 2.14 -18.62 -15.94
C THR A 4 2.83 -17.26 -16.04
N ILE A 5 2.76 -16.62 -17.21
CA ILE A 5 3.35 -15.30 -17.47
C ILE A 5 2.26 -14.32 -17.89
N CYS A 6 2.18 -13.18 -17.20
CA CYS A 6 1.25 -12.11 -17.53
C CYS A 6 1.63 -11.49 -18.90
N PRO A 7 0.72 -11.48 -19.91
CA PRO A 7 1.03 -10.94 -21.23
C PRO A 7 1.25 -9.43 -21.24
N LYS A 8 0.72 -8.70 -20.25
CA LYS A 8 0.85 -7.23 -20.15
C LYS A 8 2.14 -6.78 -19.47
N CYS A 9 2.52 -7.40 -18.34
CA CYS A 9 3.68 -6.96 -17.55
C CYS A 9 4.82 -7.98 -17.50
N ARG A 10 4.69 -9.15 -18.17
CA ARG A 10 5.63 -10.28 -18.19
C ARG A 10 5.95 -10.85 -16.79
N PHE A 11 5.14 -10.54 -15.80
CA PHE A 11 5.26 -11.13 -14.48
C PHE A 11 5.05 -12.65 -14.55
N SER A 12 5.96 -13.43 -13.98
CA SER A 12 5.87 -14.88 -13.92
C SER A 12 5.38 -15.35 -12.56
N ASN A 13 4.25 -16.05 -12.55
CA ASN A 13 3.69 -16.64 -11.34
C ASN A 13 4.54 -17.79 -10.81
N ASP A 14 5.24 -18.53 -11.71
CA ASP A 14 5.99 -19.74 -11.33
C ASP A 14 7.28 -19.42 -10.56
N THR A 15 7.86 -18.24 -10.81
CA THR A 15 9.10 -17.81 -10.15
C THR A 15 8.86 -16.87 -8.98
N TYR A 16 7.62 -16.40 -8.79
CA TYR A 16 7.30 -15.49 -7.71
C TYR A 16 7.13 -16.24 -6.40
N GLN A 17 8.06 -16.03 -5.49
CA GLN A 17 7.97 -16.50 -4.12
C GLN A 17 7.60 -15.32 -3.22
N SER A 18 6.39 -15.31 -2.70
CA SER A 18 5.99 -14.37 -1.65
C SER A 18 6.42 -14.88 -0.28
N ASN A 19 6.69 -13.93 0.63
CA ASN A 19 6.83 -14.25 2.04
C ASN A 19 5.56 -14.99 2.53
N PRO A 20 5.68 -16.07 3.34
CA PRO A 20 4.52 -16.79 3.91
C PRO A 20 3.51 -15.89 4.63
N ARG A 21 3.93 -14.73 5.12
CA ARG A 21 3.05 -13.72 5.74
C ARG A 21 2.16 -12.99 4.76
N CYS A 22 2.53 -12.97 3.47
CA CYS A 22 1.80 -12.24 2.45
C CYS A 22 0.59 -13.03 1.96
N LEU A 23 -0.44 -12.33 1.50
CA LEU A 23 -1.55 -12.96 0.78
C LEU A 23 -1.03 -13.66 -0.48
N ARG A 24 -1.63 -14.78 -0.81
CA ARG A 24 -1.30 -15.53 -2.04
C ARG A 24 -1.74 -14.74 -3.27
N LEU A 25 -1.00 -14.91 -4.36
CA LEU A 25 -1.43 -14.40 -5.65
C LEU A 25 -2.81 -14.94 -6.03
N GLY A 26 -3.67 -14.05 -6.53
CA GLY A 26 -5.03 -14.38 -6.90
C GLY A 26 -6.02 -14.47 -5.74
N THR A 27 -5.61 -14.20 -4.49
CA THR A 27 -6.55 -14.00 -3.39
C THR A 27 -7.55 -12.92 -3.79
N ILE A 28 -8.83 -13.16 -3.52
CA ILE A 28 -9.89 -12.17 -3.78
C ILE A 28 -10.31 -11.62 -2.42
N LEU A 29 -10.27 -10.30 -2.30
CA LEU A 29 -10.75 -9.57 -1.14
C LEU A 29 -12.06 -8.87 -1.50
N HIS A 30 -13.00 -8.87 -0.56
CA HIS A 30 -14.30 -8.21 -0.68
C HIS A 30 -15.04 -8.56 -1.98
N ASP A 31 -14.88 -9.81 -2.46
CA ASP A 31 -15.43 -10.32 -3.73
C ASP A 31 -15.15 -9.44 -4.97
N ARG A 32 -14.12 -8.56 -4.87
CA ARG A 32 -13.86 -7.52 -5.87
C ARG A 32 -12.39 -7.37 -6.22
N PHE A 33 -11.50 -7.37 -5.22
CA PHE A 33 -10.10 -6.99 -5.43
C PHE A 33 -9.20 -8.22 -5.52
N TYR A 34 -8.64 -8.46 -6.69
CA TYR A 34 -7.68 -9.53 -6.92
C TYR A 34 -6.29 -9.11 -6.46
N ILE A 35 -5.66 -9.90 -5.61
CA ILE A 35 -4.31 -9.63 -5.10
C ILE A 35 -3.25 -10.15 -6.06
N GLY A 36 -2.33 -9.28 -6.42
CA GLY A 36 -1.14 -9.55 -7.23
C GLY A 36 0.13 -9.63 -6.39
N LYS A 37 1.25 -9.20 -6.99
CA LYS A 37 2.56 -9.20 -6.32
C LYS A 37 2.62 -8.20 -5.17
N VAL A 38 3.50 -8.46 -4.21
CA VAL A 38 3.89 -7.51 -3.17
C VAL A 38 4.65 -6.34 -3.83
N LEU A 39 4.28 -5.13 -3.48
CA LEU A 39 4.95 -3.88 -3.87
C LEU A 39 5.92 -3.40 -2.79
N GLY A 40 5.61 -3.66 -1.52
CA GLY A 40 6.44 -3.29 -0.39
C GLY A 40 5.96 -3.94 0.91
N GLU A 41 6.88 -4.19 1.83
CA GLU A 41 6.63 -4.67 3.18
C GLU A 41 7.27 -3.69 4.17
N GLY A 42 6.51 -3.24 5.15
CA GLY A 42 6.98 -2.37 6.23
C GLY A 42 6.60 -2.89 7.61
N GLY A 43 7.05 -2.21 8.66
CA GLY A 43 6.77 -2.61 10.04
C GLY A 43 5.29 -2.59 10.42
N PHE A 44 4.46 -1.84 9.71
CA PHE A 44 3.03 -1.65 10.00
C PHE A 44 2.11 -2.19 8.93
N GLY A 45 2.61 -2.67 7.80
CA GLY A 45 1.75 -3.16 6.74
C GLY A 45 2.46 -3.74 5.53
N ILE A 46 1.66 -4.34 4.67
CA ILE A 46 2.09 -4.92 3.40
C ILE A 46 1.29 -4.25 2.29
N THR A 47 1.97 -3.82 1.25
CA THR A 47 1.31 -3.23 0.07
C THR A 47 1.41 -4.19 -1.10
N TYR A 48 0.29 -4.45 -1.73
CA TYR A 48 0.17 -5.33 -2.89
C TYR A 48 -0.25 -4.56 -4.13
N MET A 49 0.22 -4.99 -5.27
CA MET A 49 -0.48 -4.69 -6.51
C MET A 49 -1.80 -5.44 -6.51
N GLY A 50 -2.89 -4.76 -6.83
CA GLY A 50 -4.21 -5.36 -6.95
C GLY A 50 -4.89 -5.01 -8.27
N TYR A 51 -6.04 -5.61 -8.47
CA TYR A 51 -6.91 -5.32 -9.62
C TYR A 51 -8.36 -5.26 -9.17
N ASP A 52 -9.00 -4.14 -9.43
CA ASP A 52 -10.42 -3.94 -9.19
C ASP A 52 -11.22 -4.53 -10.36
N SER A 53 -11.96 -5.61 -10.11
CA SER A 53 -12.73 -6.31 -11.14
C SER A 53 -14.01 -5.58 -11.56
N ILE A 54 -14.49 -4.65 -10.75
CA ILE A 54 -15.70 -3.86 -11.06
C ILE A 54 -15.32 -2.65 -11.91
N LEU A 55 -14.25 -1.93 -11.52
CA LEU A 55 -13.78 -0.75 -12.24
C LEU A 55 -12.79 -1.07 -13.38
N ASP A 56 -12.42 -2.35 -13.55
CA ASP A 56 -11.52 -2.86 -14.61
C ASP A 56 -10.16 -2.12 -14.62
N MET A 57 -9.56 -1.93 -13.43
CA MET A 57 -8.34 -1.13 -13.31
C MET A 57 -7.38 -1.62 -12.22
N PRO A 58 -6.06 -1.36 -12.35
CA PRO A 58 -5.10 -1.65 -11.30
C PRO A 58 -5.29 -0.74 -10.10
N VAL A 59 -5.06 -1.31 -8.91
CA VAL A 59 -5.09 -0.62 -7.61
C VAL A 59 -3.87 -1.01 -6.79
N ALA A 60 -3.52 -0.20 -5.79
CA ALA A 60 -2.63 -0.60 -4.71
C ALA A 60 -3.49 -0.97 -3.50
N VAL A 61 -3.20 -2.13 -2.91
CA VAL A 61 -3.91 -2.64 -1.73
C VAL A 61 -2.96 -2.65 -0.56
N LYS A 62 -3.16 -1.77 0.41
CA LYS A 62 -2.37 -1.71 1.63
C LYS A 62 -3.11 -2.44 2.74
N GLU A 63 -2.46 -3.43 3.34
CA GLU A 63 -2.95 -4.22 4.46
C GLU A 63 -2.36 -3.72 5.77
N TYR A 64 -3.15 -3.56 6.82
CA TYR A 64 -2.64 -3.34 8.16
C TYR A 64 -2.06 -4.64 8.71
N PHE A 65 -0.73 -4.74 8.82
CA PHE A 65 -0.02 -5.93 9.28
C PHE A 65 1.18 -5.56 10.16
N PRO A 66 0.98 -5.26 11.45
CA PRO A 66 2.08 -4.95 12.38
C PRO A 66 2.81 -6.24 12.76
N SER A 67 3.89 -6.56 12.02
CA SER A 67 4.60 -7.83 12.08
C SER A 67 5.26 -8.15 13.44
N ASN A 68 5.39 -7.17 14.32
CA ASN A 68 5.92 -7.32 15.67
C ASN A 68 4.90 -7.87 16.68
N ILE A 69 3.60 -7.77 16.39
CA ILE A 69 2.50 -8.18 17.28
C ILE A 69 1.46 -9.07 16.61
N ALA A 70 1.65 -9.35 15.32
CA ALA A 70 0.74 -10.18 14.54
C ALA A 70 1.50 -11.10 13.58
N SER A 71 0.90 -12.24 13.25
CA SER A 71 1.46 -13.22 12.33
C SER A 71 0.37 -13.78 11.41
N ARG A 72 0.81 -14.32 10.29
CA ARG A 72 0.00 -15.12 9.37
C ARG A 72 0.92 -16.11 8.67
N ASP A 73 0.41 -17.31 8.40
CA ASP A 73 1.03 -18.28 7.52
C ASP A 73 0.05 -18.70 6.44
N CYS A 74 0.21 -18.15 5.27
CA CYS A 74 -0.60 -18.48 4.10
C CYS A 74 -0.15 -19.76 3.39
N THR A 75 0.96 -20.39 3.77
CA THR A 75 1.45 -21.61 3.11
C THR A 75 0.76 -22.86 3.63
N THR A 76 0.51 -22.92 4.94
CA THR A 76 -0.09 -24.07 5.61
C THR A 76 -1.54 -23.83 6.04
N ALA A 77 -1.92 -22.59 6.32
CA ALA A 77 -3.27 -22.23 6.73
C ALA A 77 -4.25 -22.19 5.55
N LEU A 78 -5.47 -22.65 5.78
CA LEU A 78 -6.59 -22.56 4.83
C LEU A 78 -7.24 -21.16 4.83
N THR A 79 -6.83 -20.29 5.75
CA THR A 79 -7.39 -18.93 5.90
C THR A 79 -6.34 -17.87 5.74
N ASN A 80 -6.77 -16.67 5.32
CA ASN A 80 -5.93 -15.48 5.23
C ASN A 80 -5.93 -14.66 6.53
N ASN A 81 -6.55 -15.16 7.60
CA ASN A 81 -6.71 -14.45 8.86
C ASN A 81 -5.37 -14.12 9.51
N ILE A 82 -5.29 -12.92 10.04
CA ILE A 82 -4.18 -12.51 10.89
C ILE A 82 -4.41 -13.05 12.30
N ASN A 83 -3.35 -13.64 12.87
CA ASN A 83 -3.29 -14.09 14.25
C ASN A 83 -2.54 -13.05 15.07
N VAL A 84 -3.21 -12.43 16.02
CA VAL A 84 -2.63 -11.43 16.92
C VAL A 84 -2.07 -12.15 18.16
N PHE A 85 -0.89 -11.73 18.63
CA PHE A 85 -0.30 -12.30 19.82
C PHE A 85 -1.13 -11.92 21.05
N GLU A 86 -1.17 -12.80 22.05
CA GLU A 86 -1.99 -12.63 23.25
C GLU A 86 -1.52 -11.49 24.16
N GLY A 87 -2.41 -11.05 25.03
CA GLY A 87 -2.12 -10.08 26.10
C GLY A 87 -2.07 -8.63 25.61
N LYS A 88 -1.01 -7.90 25.94
CA LYS A 88 -0.86 -6.47 25.57
C LYS A 88 -0.85 -6.25 24.05
N ALA A 89 -0.41 -7.23 23.28
CA ALA A 89 -0.36 -7.15 21.83
C ALA A 89 -1.75 -7.00 21.22
N GLU A 90 -2.76 -7.68 21.75
CA GLU A 90 -4.14 -7.59 21.27
C GLU A 90 -4.72 -6.18 21.41
N GLN A 91 -4.51 -5.53 22.56
CA GLN A 91 -4.97 -4.17 22.78
C GLN A 91 -4.23 -3.19 21.85
N THR A 92 -2.91 -3.34 21.71
CA THR A 92 -2.10 -2.52 20.79
C THR A 92 -2.55 -2.69 19.35
N TYR A 93 -2.84 -3.94 18.93
CA TYR A 93 -3.34 -4.24 17.60
C TYR A 93 -4.68 -3.55 17.32
N LYS A 94 -5.65 -3.68 18.22
CA LYS A 94 -6.99 -3.04 18.09
C LYS A 94 -6.87 -1.52 17.96
N GLN A 95 -6.08 -0.88 18.83
CA GLN A 95 -5.85 0.55 18.78
C GLN A 95 -5.17 1.00 17.47
N GLY A 96 -4.20 0.22 16.99
CA GLY A 96 -3.52 0.46 15.72
C GLY A 96 -4.46 0.30 14.53
N LEU A 97 -5.31 -0.72 14.53
CA LEU A 97 -6.31 -0.96 13.50
C LEU A 97 -7.34 0.18 13.41
N GLU A 98 -7.85 0.64 14.56
CA GLU A 98 -8.75 1.79 14.62
C GLU A 98 -8.09 3.08 14.08
N ARG A 99 -6.81 3.29 14.41
CA ARG A 99 -6.03 4.42 13.89
C ARG A 99 -5.86 4.33 12.39
N TYR A 100 -5.54 3.15 11.87
CA TYR A 100 -5.38 2.87 10.44
C TYR A 100 -6.66 3.19 9.65
N ILE A 101 -7.82 2.75 10.15
CA ILE A 101 -9.13 3.06 9.54
C ILE A 101 -9.45 4.56 9.60
N ARG A 102 -9.13 5.21 10.71
CA ARG A 102 -9.33 6.65 10.85
C ARG A 102 -8.47 7.44 9.86
N GLU A 103 -7.23 7.00 9.65
CA GLU A 103 -6.33 7.55 8.64
C GLU A 103 -6.90 7.39 7.24
N ALA A 104 -7.33 6.17 6.86
CA ALA A 104 -7.97 5.92 5.58
C ALA A 104 -9.18 6.83 5.33
N ARG A 105 -10.08 6.96 6.32
CA ARG A 105 -11.25 7.87 6.25
C ARG A 105 -10.86 9.33 6.10
N THR A 106 -9.74 9.74 6.67
CA THR A 106 -9.31 11.12 6.56
C THR A 106 -8.66 11.37 5.20
N LEU A 107 -7.80 10.46 4.75
CA LEU A 107 -7.15 10.55 3.43
C LEU A 107 -8.17 10.53 2.29
N SER A 108 -9.24 9.74 2.38
CA SER A 108 -10.28 9.71 1.35
C SER A 108 -11.03 11.04 1.14
N LYS A 109 -10.88 12.01 2.04
CA LYS A 109 -11.44 13.37 1.86
C LYS A 109 -10.57 14.27 1.00
N PHE A 110 -9.35 13.84 0.69
CA PHE A 110 -8.35 14.62 -0.04
C PHE A 110 -8.10 14.09 -1.46
N HIS A 111 -9.10 13.46 -2.06
CA HIS A 111 -9.04 12.85 -3.39
C HIS A 111 -8.63 13.81 -4.53
N ASP A 112 -8.81 15.13 -4.35
CA ASP A 112 -8.45 16.15 -5.34
C ASP A 112 -7.03 16.75 -5.14
N LEU A 113 -6.26 16.24 -4.16
CA LEU A 113 -4.94 16.78 -3.88
C LEU A 113 -3.85 16.13 -4.72
N HIS A 114 -3.27 16.89 -5.64
CA HIS A 114 -2.07 16.47 -6.35
C HIS A 114 -0.88 16.32 -5.38
N GLY A 115 -0.27 15.14 -5.34
CA GLY A 115 0.87 14.82 -4.48
C GLY A 115 0.52 13.99 -3.25
N ILE A 116 -0.73 13.52 -3.15
CA ILE A 116 -1.16 12.50 -2.20
C ILE A 116 -1.89 11.41 -2.96
N VAL A 117 -1.59 10.17 -2.61
CA VAL A 117 -2.23 8.99 -3.18
C VAL A 117 -3.74 9.02 -2.88
N ASP A 118 -4.56 8.83 -3.90
CA ASP A 118 -6.02 8.77 -3.75
C ASP A 118 -6.45 7.47 -3.07
N VAL A 119 -7.16 7.59 -1.94
CA VAL A 119 -7.78 6.46 -1.22
C VAL A 119 -9.20 6.28 -1.74
N ARG A 120 -9.45 5.17 -2.43
CA ARG A 120 -10.70 4.86 -3.12
C ARG A 120 -11.70 4.10 -2.26
N ASP A 121 -11.18 3.20 -1.39
CA ASP A 121 -12.02 2.33 -0.57
C ASP A 121 -11.22 1.84 0.66
N PHE A 122 -11.93 1.37 1.68
CA PHE A 122 -11.33 0.66 2.81
C PHE A 122 -12.37 -0.26 3.45
N PHE A 123 -11.95 -1.43 3.90
CA PHE A 123 -12.83 -2.43 4.51
C PHE A 123 -12.09 -3.33 5.50
N HIS A 124 -12.87 -4.05 6.31
CA HIS A 124 -12.38 -5.08 7.23
C HIS A 124 -12.57 -6.46 6.63
N GLU A 125 -11.52 -7.27 6.63
CA GLU A 125 -11.53 -8.68 6.27
C GLU A 125 -10.31 -9.38 6.90
N ASN A 126 -10.32 -10.69 7.06
CA ASN A 126 -9.19 -11.49 7.56
C ASN A 126 -8.63 -11.02 8.92
N ASN A 127 -9.47 -10.54 9.84
CA ASN A 127 -9.10 -9.96 11.14
C ASN A 127 -8.21 -8.71 11.03
N THR A 128 -8.23 -8.02 9.89
CA THR A 128 -7.48 -6.81 9.64
C THR A 128 -8.30 -5.79 8.84
N ALA A 129 -7.65 -4.77 8.33
CA ALA A 129 -8.23 -3.82 7.39
C ALA A 129 -7.33 -3.62 6.18
N TYR A 130 -7.98 -3.36 5.07
CA TYR A 130 -7.37 -3.05 3.79
C TYR A 130 -7.75 -1.65 3.36
N MET A 131 -6.78 -0.93 2.79
CA MET A 131 -6.97 0.37 2.15
C MET A 131 -6.69 0.20 0.67
N ILE A 132 -7.64 0.56 -0.16
CA ILE A 132 -7.53 0.51 -1.62
C ILE A 132 -7.16 1.90 -2.12
N MET A 133 -6.06 1.98 -2.82
CA MET A 133 -5.50 3.23 -3.31
C MET A 133 -5.31 3.17 -4.83
N GLU A 134 -5.15 4.31 -5.45
CA GLU A 134 -4.68 4.36 -6.82
C GLU A 134 -3.32 3.68 -6.96
N TYR A 135 -3.11 2.97 -8.07
CA TYR A 135 -1.82 2.38 -8.39
C TYR A 135 -1.00 3.35 -9.24
N LEU A 136 0.04 3.89 -8.63
CA LEU A 136 0.97 4.79 -9.30
C LEU A 136 2.04 3.96 -10.05
N LYS A 137 2.26 4.31 -11.33
CA LYS A 137 3.34 3.73 -12.14
C LYS A 137 4.53 4.66 -12.09
N GLY A 138 5.69 4.12 -11.78
CA GLY A 138 6.94 4.87 -11.73
C GLY A 138 7.83 4.40 -10.58
N PRO A 139 9.07 4.86 -10.54
CA PRO A 139 9.97 4.58 -9.44
C PRO A 139 9.63 5.45 -8.22
N THR A 140 10.08 5.04 -7.05
CA THR A 140 10.18 5.93 -5.90
C THR A 140 11.29 6.96 -6.12
N LEU A 141 11.25 8.04 -5.36
CA LEU A 141 12.33 9.04 -5.38
C LEU A 141 13.65 8.41 -4.93
N GLU A 142 13.63 7.47 -3.97
CA GLU A 142 14.80 6.71 -3.54
C GLU A 142 15.38 5.88 -4.70
N GLU A 143 14.57 5.06 -5.38
CA GLU A 143 15.01 4.28 -6.53
C GLU A 143 15.55 5.15 -7.68
N HIS A 144 14.97 6.33 -7.87
CA HIS A 144 15.45 7.30 -8.85
C HIS A 144 16.83 7.83 -8.46
N MET A 145 17.04 8.19 -7.19
CA MET A 145 18.32 8.65 -6.66
C MET A 145 19.40 7.57 -6.74
N GLU A 146 19.06 6.32 -6.45
CA GLU A 146 19.99 5.21 -6.56
C GLU A 146 20.47 4.98 -8.00
N ARG A 147 19.57 5.13 -8.98
CA ARG A 147 19.88 4.92 -10.41
C ARG A 147 20.62 6.08 -11.05
N HIS A 148 20.31 7.32 -10.65
CA HIS A 148 20.78 8.53 -11.34
C HIS A 148 21.73 9.39 -10.49
N GLY A 149 21.90 9.05 -9.22
CA GLY A 149 22.74 9.81 -8.29
C GLY A 149 22.09 11.12 -7.81
N ARG A 150 22.93 12.12 -7.56
CA ARG A 150 22.49 13.41 -7.03
C ARG A 150 21.67 14.20 -8.05
N MET A 151 20.52 14.69 -7.62
CA MET A 151 19.65 15.53 -8.43
C MET A 151 20.01 17.02 -8.30
N LYS A 152 19.73 17.79 -9.37
CA LYS A 152 19.85 19.24 -9.32
C LYS A 152 18.81 19.85 -8.39
N PRO A 153 19.12 20.92 -7.62
CA PRO A 153 18.19 21.53 -6.68
C PRO A 153 16.86 21.95 -7.32
N GLU A 154 16.89 22.45 -8.55
CA GLU A 154 15.70 22.89 -9.28
C GLU A 154 14.72 21.73 -9.53
N TYR A 155 15.26 20.56 -9.87
CA TYR A 155 14.46 19.34 -10.10
C TYR A 155 13.85 18.82 -8.79
N VAL A 156 14.65 18.79 -7.71
CA VAL A 156 14.13 18.42 -6.37
C VAL A 156 13.00 19.35 -5.95
N PHE A 157 13.15 20.65 -6.20
CA PHE A 157 12.13 21.64 -5.87
C PHE A 157 10.82 21.43 -6.66
N GLN A 158 10.91 21.06 -7.94
CA GLN A 158 9.74 20.73 -8.75
C GLN A 158 8.98 19.52 -8.20
N ILE A 159 9.68 18.45 -7.78
CA ILE A 159 9.08 17.25 -7.18
C ILE A 159 8.44 17.59 -5.83
N MET A 160 9.14 18.31 -4.97
CA MET A 160 8.69 18.56 -3.60
C MET A 160 7.59 19.62 -3.49
N LYS A 161 7.47 20.53 -4.45
CA LYS A 161 6.48 21.60 -4.42
C LYS A 161 5.03 21.12 -4.31
N PRO A 162 4.54 20.16 -5.12
CA PRO A 162 3.20 19.60 -4.95
C PRO A 162 3.06 18.86 -3.61
N VAL A 163 4.06 18.10 -3.20
CA VAL A 163 4.05 17.38 -1.90
C VAL A 163 3.89 18.36 -0.74
N MET A 164 4.68 19.43 -0.70
CA MET A 164 4.60 20.46 0.36
C MET A 164 3.23 21.15 0.40
N ARG A 165 2.64 21.46 -0.76
CA ARG A 165 1.29 22.07 -0.84
C ARG A 165 0.21 21.15 -0.28
N SER A 166 0.27 19.86 -0.59
CA SER A 166 -0.69 18.89 -0.11
C SER A 166 -0.51 18.60 1.37
N LEU A 167 0.73 18.57 1.86
CA LEU A 167 1.02 18.47 3.29
C LEU A 167 0.49 19.67 4.08
N GLU A 168 0.57 20.89 3.54
CA GLU A 168 -0.02 22.08 4.16
C GLU A 168 -1.53 21.88 4.40
N GLN A 169 -2.26 21.38 3.42
CA GLN A 169 -3.70 21.14 3.53
C GLN A 169 -4.03 20.02 4.54
N ILE A 170 -3.24 18.94 4.54
CA ILE A 170 -3.37 17.87 5.53
C ILE A 170 -3.13 18.41 6.95
N HIS A 171 -2.09 19.23 7.14
CA HIS A 171 -1.77 19.84 8.42
C HIS A 171 -2.88 20.80 8.90
N GLN A 172 -3.48 21.57 7.99
CA GLN A 172 -4.64 22.40 8.31
C GLN A 172 -5.86 21.60 8.76
N ALA A 173 -6.01 20.37 8.27
CA ALA A 173 -7.03 19.42 8.72
C ALA A 173 -6.65 18.69 10.04
N GLY A 174 -5.55 19.10 10.69
CA GLY A 174 -5.10 18.54 11.98
C GLY A 174 -4.40 17.18 11.87
N MET A 175 -3.99 16.78 10.67
CA MET A 175 -3.29 15.52 10.44
C MET A 175 -1.81 15.75 10.09
N VAL A 176 -0.93 14.88 10.57
CA VAL A 176 0.51 14.88 10.27
C VAL A 176 0.89 13.54 9.65
N HIS A 177 1.58 13.57 8.51
CA HIS A 177 1.96 12.35 7.76
C HIS A 177 2.95 11.46 8.53
N ARG A 178 3.94 12.04 9.19
CA ARG A 178 4.97 11.40 10.05
C ARG A 178 5.96 10.46 9.36
N ASP A 179 5.84 10.26 8.05
CA ASP A 179 6.66 9.29 7.31
C ASP A 179 6.96 9.83 5.89
N ILE A 180 7.43 11.08 5.81
CA ILE A 180 7.88 11.67 4.55
C ILE A 180 9.34 11.28 4.35
N SER A 181 9.58 10.41 3.37
CA SER A 181 10.88 9.89 3.01
C SER A 181 10.93 9.60 1.50
N PRO A 182 12.11 9.50 0.88
CA PRO A 182 12.23 9.28 -0.57
C PRO A 182 11.60 7.99 -1.07
N ASP A 183 11.54 6.94 -0.27
CA ASP A 183 10.88 5.66 -0.57
C ASP A 183 9.35 5.77 -0.59
N ASN A 184 8.78 6.78 0.09
CA ASN A 184 7.35 7.07 0.13
C ASN A 184 6.89 8.14 -0.88
N ILE A 185 7.80 8.65 -1.72
CA ILE A 185 7.49 9.61 -2.78
C ILE A 185 7.60 8.91 -4.12
N MET A 186 6.49 8.76 -4.83
CA MET A 186 6.43 8.16 -6.16
C MET A 186 6.62 9.24 -7.25
N LEU A 187 7.46 8.95 -8.23
CA LEU A 187 7.61 9.75 -9.44
C LEU A 187 6.70 9.14 -10.52
N SER A 188 5.44 9.58 -10.55
CA SER A 188 4.46 9.02 -11.48
C SER A 188 4.69 9.52 -12.91
N GLU A 189 4.54 8.63 -13.90
CA GLU A 189 4.54 8.99 -15.32
C GLU A 189 3.32 9.88 -15.60
N GLY A 190 3.54 11.15 -15.91
CA GLY A 190 2.47 12.08 -16.31
C GLY A 190 2.15 13.18 -15.30
N SER A 191 2.93 13.35 -14.25
CA SER A 191 2.85 14.49 -13.32
C SER A 191 3.91 15.56 -13.62
#